data_c9544db5ad3ff2ea985eca6756dfb977
#
_entry.id   c9544db5ad3ff2ea985eca6756dfb977
#
_cell.length_a   1.000
_cell.length_b   1.000
_cell.length_c   1.000
_cell.angle_alpha   90.00
_cell.angle_beta   90.00
_cell.angle_gamma   90.00
#
_symmetry.space_group_name_H-M   'P 1'
#
loop_
_entity.id
_entity.type
_entity.pdbx_description
1 polymer ?
#
loop_
_entity_poly.entity_id
_entity_poly.type
_entity_poly.pdbx_seq_one_letter_code
_entity_poly.pdbx_strand_id
1 'polypeptide(L)'
;AVTAAKDYNLRVVEGRLAAKLVAKHFGLPRFLEYTSLQDLARDLGGKSLKEMEGILRETLHAEPYTTEEVENLLGVPLKQETLFADRPAAAKVLEVNEEFKCLQRALHVYSEAGRVWEFRTVCEDEKEEHKLEKLGALMCASHRSCNEDYECSCDQLNELVDIAMCVLCPCLTRRKHGALGSRLTGAGWGGCAVHLVREEALPAFMKALEEEYYRKHGFGDEDIKLGLFASKPSAGACYFEDLQWE
;
A
#
# COMPACT_ATOMS: atom_id res chain seq x y z
N ALA A 1 11.63 1.96 14.70
CA ALA A 1 11.82 0.57 14.22
C ALA A 1 10.91 -0.43 14.95
N VAL A 2 10.79 -0.36 16.30
CA VAL A 2 9.95 -1.31 17.07
C VAL A 2 8.46 -1.09 16.80
N THR A 3 8.00 0.16 16.72
CA THR A 3 6.60 0.53 16.44
C THR A 3 6.18 0.05 15.04
N ALA A 4 6.99 0.32 14.02
CA ALA A 4 6.70 -0.10 12.65
C ALA A 4 6.57 -1.63 12.51
N ALA A 5 7.39 -2.41 13.23
CA ALA A 5 7.27 -3.87 13.23
C ALA A 5 5.96 -4.37 13.86
N LYS A 6 5.48 -3.70 14.92
CA LYS A 6 4.20 -3.99 15.56
C LYS A 6 3.04 -3.70 14.60
N ASP A 7 3.04 -2.51 14.01
CA ASP A 7 1.98 -2.06 13.10
C ASP A 7 1.92 -2.92 11.83
N TYR A 8 3.08 -3.26 11.26
CA TYR A 8 3.16 -4.18 10.12
C TYR A 8 2.53 -5.54 10.43
N ASN A 9 2.86 -6.15 11.59
CA ASN A 9 2.29 -7.43 11.97
C ASN A 9 0.78 -7.35 12.24
N LEU A 10 0.28 -6.22 12.76
CA LEU A 10 -1.16 -5.99 12.91
C LEU A 10 -1.88 -6.03 11.56
N ARG A 11 -1.32 -5.39 10.52
CA ARG A 11 -1.90 -5.44 9.16
C ARG A 11 -2.00 -6.86 8.62
N VAL A 12 -0.99 -7.71 8.91
CA VAL A 12 -1.01 -9.14 8.52
C VAL A 12 -2.11 -9.88 9.27
N VAL A 13 -2.27 -9.64 10.57
CA VAL A 13 -3.33 -10.25 11.38
C VAL A 13 -4.71 -9.85 10.86
N GLU A 14 -4.96 -8.55 10.70
CA GLU A 14 -6.23 -8.01 10.22
C GLU A 14 -6.63 -8.60 8.85
N GLY A 15 -5.70 -8.66 7.90
CA GLY A 15 -5.95 -9.25 6.58
C GLY A 15 -6.25 -10.76 6.63
N ARG A 16 -5.59 -11.50 7.51
CA ARG A 16 -5.87 -12.93 7.70
C ARG A 16 -7.19 -13.18 8.41
N LEU A 17 -7.55 -12.34 9.40
CA LEU A 17 -8.87 -12.41 10.05
C LEU A 17 -9.98 -12.14 9.04
N ALA A 18 -9.82 -11.11 8.18
CA ALA A 18 -10.77 -10.84 7.11
C ALA A 18 -10.98 -12.07 6.20
N ALA A 19 -9.88 -12.73 5.77
CA ALA A 19 -9.97 -13.92 4.94
C ALA A 19 -10.73 -15.05 5.64
N LYS A 20 -10.45 -15.29 6.92
CA LYS A 20 -11.12 -16.35 7.71
C LYS A 20 -12.60 -16.06 7.95
N LEU A 21 -12.94 -14.80 8.26
CA LEU A 21 -14.34 -14.37 8.47
C LEU A 21 -15.17 -14.56 7.20
N VAL A 22 -14.67 -14.11 6.06
CA VAL A 22 -15.34 -14.29 4.76
C VAL A 22 -15.43 -15.77 4.40
N ALA A 23 -14.34 -16.54 4.55
CA ALA A 23 -14.35 -17.97 4.28
C ALA A 23 -15.41 -18.72 5.11
N LYS A 24 -15.55 -18.35 6.38
CA LYS A 24 -16.60 -18.92 7.26
C LYS A 24 -17.99 -18.51 6.81
N HIS A 25 -18.21 -17.24 6.45
CA HIS A 25 -19.49 -16.75 5.94
C HIS A 25 -19.98 -17.57 4.75
N PHE A 26 -19.07 -17.93 3.84
CA PHE A 26 -19.37 -18.77 2.67
C PHE A 26 -19.34 -20.28 2.95
N GLY A 27 -19.18 -20.69 4.21
CA GLY A 27 -19.19 -22.11 4.60
C GLY A 27 -18.01 -22.92 4.06
N LEU A 28 -16.86 -22.30 3.78
CA LEU A 28 -15.69 -23.02 3.30
C LEU A 28 -15.13 -23.94 4.39
N PRO A 29 -14.86 -25.22 4.10
CA PRO A 29 -14.63 -26.25 5.13
C PRO A 29 -13.36 -26.03 5.97
N ARG A 30 -12.38 -25.32 5.45
CA ARG A 30 -11.11 -25.06 6.14
C ARG A 30 -10.89 -23.57 6.38
N PHE A 31 -11.96 -22.84 6.77
CA PHE A 31 -11.93 -21.39 6.90
C PHE A 31 -10.84 -20.86 7.86
N LEU A 32 -10.42 -21.62 8.87
CA LEU A 32 -9.35 -21.25 9.78
C LEU A 32 -7.93 -21.34 9.18
N GLU A 33 -7.78 -22.05 8.06
CA GLU A 33 -6.48 -22.26 7.41
C GLU A 33 -6.10 -21.13 6.43
N TYR A 34 -7.04 -20.21 6.09
CA TYR A 34 -6.74 -19.15 5.16
C TYR A 34 -5.67 -18.20 5.72
N THR A 35 -4.57 -18.08 4.99
CA THR A 35 -3.43 -17.22 5.30
C THR A 35 -3.29 -16.05 4.31
N SER A 36 -4.02 -16.09 3.20
CA SER A 36 -4.01 -15.04 2.20
C SER A 36 -5.41 -14.76 1.63
N LEU A 37 -5.64 -13.51 1.23
CA LEU A 37 -6.84 -13.10 0.50
C LEU A 37 -6.86 -13.68 -0.93
N GLN A 38 -5.69 -13.98 -1.52
CA GLN A 38 -5.59 -14.60 -2.84
C GLN A 38 -6.16 -16.02 -2.84
N ASP A 39 -5.85 -16.82 -1.82
CA ASP A 39 -6.39 -18.17 -1.68
C ASP A 39 -7.91 -18.14 -1.51
N LEU A 40 -8.41 -17.18 -0.73
CA LEU A 40 -9.85 -16.96 -0.57
C LEU A 40 -10.52 -16.68 -1.92
N ALA A 41 -9.99 -15.77 -2.73
CA ALA A 41 -10.55 -15.45 -4.05
C ALA A 41 -10.58 -16.67 -4.99
N ARG A 42 -9.51 -17.47 -4.99
CA ARG A 42 -9.43 -18.72 -5.75
C ARG A 42 -10.51 -19.70 -5.33
N ASP A 43 -10.66 -19.95 -4.04
CA ASP A 43 -11.56 -20.96 -3.50
C ASP A 43 -13.05 -20.52 -3.53
N LEU A 44 -13.30 -19.24 -3.68
CA LEU A 44 -14.63 -18.69 -4.01
C LEU A 44 -14.96 -18.74 -5.52
N GLY A 45 -14.27 -19.58 -6.28
CA GLY A 45 -14.54 -19.81 -7.71
C GLY A 45 -13.74 -18.92 -8.64
N GLY A 46 -12.59 -18.43 -8.22
CA GLY A 46 -11.71 -17.57 -9.04
C GLY A 46 -12.30 -16.19 -9.28
N LYS A 47 -12.88 -15.61 -8.26
CA LYS A 47 -13.47 -14.26 -8.32
C LYS A 47 -12.44 -13.21 -8.73
N SER A 48 -12.86 -12.26 -9.56
CA SER A 48 -12.07 -11.09 -9.90
C SER A 48 -11.86 -10.18 -8.69
N LEU A 49 -10.82 -9.35 -8.73
CA LEU A 49 -10.52 -8.41 -7.64
C LEU A 49 -11.72 -7.50 -7.31
N LYS A 50 -12.43 -7.01 -8.33
CA LYS A 50 -13.61 -6.17 -8.15
C LYS A 50 -14.80 -6.92 -7.55
N GLU A 51 -15.02 -8.18 -7.92
CA GLU A 51 -16.03 -9.03 -7.29
C GLU A 51 -15.68 -9.28 -5.82
N MET A 52 -14.39 -9.49 -5.50
CA MET A 52 -13.96 -9.65 -4.12
C MET A 52 -14.18 -8.40 -3.28
N GLU A 53 -13.95 -7.21 -3.82
CA GLU A 53 -14.28 -5.96 -3.11
C GLU A 53 -15.80 -5.86 -2.80
N GLY A 54 -16.66 -6.28 -3.72
CA GLY A 54 -18.11 -6.38 -3.49
C GLY A 54 -18.43 -7.35 -2.36
N ILE A 55 -17.89 -8.56 -2.43
CA ILE A 55 -18.05 -9.60 -1.39
C ILE A 55 -17.62 -9.08 -0.02
N LEU A 56 -16.47 -8.41 0.07
CA LEU A 56 -16.00 -7.86 1.34
C LEU A 56 -16.99 -6.86 1.94
N ARG A 57 -17.54 -5.96 1.12
CA ARG A 57 -18.51 -4.94 1.57
C ARG A 57 -19.85 -5.53 1.99
N GLU A 58 -20.23 -6.68 1.43
CA GLU A 58 -21.46 -7.38 1.78
C GLU A 58 -21.31 -8.24 3.03
N THR A 59 -20.08 -8.70 3.33
CA THR A 59 -19.82 -9.69 4.39
C THR A 59 -19.16 -9.12 5.63
N LEU A 60 -18.43 -8.00 5.51
CA LEU A 60 -17.71 -7.37 6.62
C LEU A 60 -18.27 -5.97 6.89
N HIS A 61 -18.39 -5.60 8.15
CA HIS A 61 -18.78 -4.23 8.52
C HIS A 61 -17.57 -3.29 8.58
N ALA A 62 -17.84 -1.99 8.53
CA ALA A 62 -16.83 -0.94 8.45
C ALA A 62 -16.14 -0.64 9.78
N GLU A 63 -16.86 -0.83 10.89
CA GLU A 63 -16.35 -0.61 12.24
C GLU A 63 -15.25 -1.66 12.56
N PRO A 64 -14.28 -1.32 13.42
CA PRO A 64 -13.32 -2.30 13.90
C PRO A 64 -14.01 -3.47 14.61
N TYR A 65 -13.57 -4.68 14.30
CA TYR A 65 -14.02 -5.89 15.00
C TYR A 65 -13.33 -6.00 16.35
N THR A 66 -14.06 -6.24 17.42
CA THR A 66 -13.47 -6.58 18.71
C THR A 66 -12.95 -8.02 18.74
N THR A 67 -12.04 -8.33 19.66
CA THR A 67 -11.56 -9.70 19.90
C THR A 67 -12.74 -10.65 20.16
N GLU A 68 -13.66 -10.27 21.05
CA GLU A 68 -14.83 -11.08 21.40
C GLU A 68 -15.73 -11.34 20.17
N GLU A 69 -15.96 -10.33 19.35
CA GLU A 69 -16.76 -10.46 18.14
C GLU A 69 -16.14 -11.43 17.15
N VAL A 70 -14.82 -11.31 16.89
CA VAL A 70 -14.09 -12.22 15.98
C VAL A 70 -14.13 -13.65 16.52
N GLU A 71 -13.91 -13.86 17.83
CA GLU A 71 -13.97 -15.18 18.45
C GLU A 71 -15.37 -15.80 18.34
N ASN A 72 -16.41 -15.01 18.57
CA ASN A 72 -17.81 -15.46 18.39
C ASN A 72 -18.10 -15.83 16.93
N LEU A 73 -17.68 -14.99 15.98
CA LEU A 73 -17.87 -15.22 14.55
C LEU A 73 -17.06 -16.44 14.05
N LEU A 74 -15.83 -16.61 14.49
CA LEU A 74 -14.99 -17.76 14.09
C LEU A 74 -15.32 -19.03 14.90
N GLY A 75 -15.86 -18.91 16.09
CA GLY A 75 -16.17 -20.02 16.99
C GLY A 75 -14.91 -20.63 17.65
N VAL A 76 -13.82 -19.88 17.69
CA VAL A 76 -12.54 -20.28 18.30
C VAL A 76 -11.86 -19.08 18.95
N PRO A 77 -11.12 -19.28 20.07
CA PRO A 77 -10.33 -18.21 20.67
C PRO A 77 -9.22 -17.72 19.70
N LEU A 78 -9.02 -16.40 19.60
CA LEU A 78 -7.94 -15.83 18.77
C LEU A 78 -6.54 -16.20 19.25
N LYS A 79 -6.38 -16.45 20.55
CA LYS A 79 -5.10 -16.88 21.16
C LYS A 79 -4.81 -18.37 20.97
N GLN A 80 -5.61 -19.08 20.18
CA GLN A 80 -5.34 -20.48 19.83
C GLN A 80 -4.03 -20.56 19.04
N GLU A 81 -3.07 -21.34 19.52
CA GLU A 81 -1.72 -21.45 18.95
C GLU A 81 -1.72 -21.80 17.44
N THR A 82 -2.70 -22.56 16.99
CA THR A 82 -2.80 -23.03 15.60
C THR A 82 -3.25 -21.93 14.63
N LEU A 83 -3.93 -20.88 15.09
CA LEU A 83 -4.55 -19.88 14.23
C LEU A 83 -3.52 -19.03 13.44
N PHE A 84 -2.35 -18.81 14.04
CA PHE A 84 -1.22 -18.08 13.47
C PHE A 84 0.11 -18.82 13.71
N ALA A 85 0.10 -20.15 13.69
CA ALA A 85 1.27 -21.00 14.00
C ALA A 85 2.49 -20.70 13.12
N ASP A 86 2.27 -20.30 11.85
CA ASP A 86 3.31 -19.90 10.91
C ASP A 86 3.86 -18.47 11.16
N ARG A 87 3.28 -17.74 12.13
CA ARG A 87 3.62 -16.33 12.42
C ARG A 87 3.68 -16.06 13.94
N PRO A 88 4.75 -16.41 14.62
CA PRO A 88 4.87 -16.17 16.07
C PRO A 88 4.71 -14.69 16.47
N ALA A 89 5.08 -13.75 15.58
CA ALA A 89 4.88 -12.33 15.82
C ALA A 89 3.41 -11.92 15.89
N ALA A 90 2.47 -12.68 15.27
CA ALA A 90 1.04 -12.43 15.34
C ALA A 90 0.48 -12.64 16.76
N ALA A 91 0.98 -13.63 17.49
CA ALA A 91 0.56 -13.87 18.88
C ALA A 91 0.78 -12.64 19.75
N LYS A 92 1.95 -11.98 19.64
CA LYS A 92 2.28 -10.75 20.36
C LYS A 92 1.35 -9.58 19.98
N VAL A 93 0.92 -9.52 18.74
CA VAL A 93 -0.05 -8.50 18.27
C VAL A 93 -1.41 -8.71 18.93
N LEU A 94 -1.87 -9.96 19.01
CA LEU A 94 -3.16 -10.33 19.62
C LEU A 94 -3.18 -10.15 21.15
N GLU A 95 -2.01 -10.09 21.80
CA GLU A 95 -1.91 -9.79 23.23
C GLU A 95 -2.21 -8.33 23.57
N VAL A 96 -1.92 -7.41 22.62
CA VAL A 96 -1.91 -5.96 22.88
C VAL A 96 -2.93 -5.18 22.03
N ASN A 97 -3.62 -5.84 21.09
CA ASN A 97 -4.66 -5.20 20.28
C ASN A 97 -5.98 -5.93 20.51
N GLU A 98 -7.03 -5.15 20.73
CA GLU A 98 -8.38 -5.63 21.01
C GLU A 98 -9.34 -5.34 19.84
N GLU A 99 -8.90 -4.57 18.84
CA GLU A 99 -9.68 -4.15 17.68
C GLU A 99 -8.94 -4.39 16.39
N PHE A 100 -9.69 -4.80 15.33
CA PHE A 100 -9.17 -5.19 14.02
C PHE A 100 -10.00 -4.59 12.88
N LYS A 101 -9.39 -3.80 12.02
CA LYS A 101 -10.03 -3.16 10.86
C LYS A 101 -10.04 -4.10 9.64
N CYS A 102 -10.74 -5.21 9.75
CA CYS A 102 -10.71 -6.30 8.76
C CYS A 102 -11.13 -5.85 7.36
N LEU A 103 -12.23 -5.10 7.23
CA LEU A 103 -12.75 -4.63 5.94
C LEU A 103 -11.76 -3.72 5.23
N GLN A 104 -11.28 -2.68 5.92
CA GLN A 104 -10.38 -1.69 5.33
C GLN A 104 -9.09 -2.33 4.81
N ARG A 105 -8.48 -3.21 5.59
CA ARG A 105 -7.24 -3.91 5.20
C ARG A 105 -7.45 -4.81 3.99
N ALA A 106 -8.54 -5.57 3.97
CA ALA A 106 -8.85 -6.45 2.85
C ALA A 106 -9.20 -5.66 1.57
N LEU A 107 -9.95 -4.57 1.69
CA LEU A 107 -10.24 -3.66 0.56
C LEU A 107 -8.96 -3.05 0.00
N HIS A 108 -8.04 -2.59 0.87
CA HIS A 108 -6.74 -2.10 0.42
C HIS A 108 -6.02 -3.15 -0.44
N VAL A 109 -5.92 -4.39 0.04
CA VAL A 109 -5.18 -5.45 -0.67
C VAL A 109 -5.75 -5.71 -2.06
N TYR A 110 -7.06 -5.86 -2.20
CA TYR A 110 -7.66 -6.13 -3.51
C TYR A 110 -7.62 -4.91 -4.43
N SER A 111 -7.91 -3.71 -3.92
CA SER A 111 -7.87 -2.49 -4.72
C SER A 111 -6.44 -2.14 -5.16
N GLU A 112 -5.43 -2.38 -4.31
CA GLU A 112 -4.02 -2.18 -4.68
C GLU A 112 -3.58 -3.18 -5.76
N ALA A 113 -3.95 -4.46 -5.63
CA ALA A 113 -3.72 -5.44 -6.69
C ALA A 113 -4.39 -5.03 -8.01
N GLY A 114 -5.61 -4.48 -7.94
CA GLY A 114 -6.32 -3.94 -9.11
C GLY A 114 -5.57 -2.80 -9.77
N ARG A 115 -5.06 -1.84 -8.97
CA ARG A 115 -4.24 -0.73 -9.47
C ARG A 115 -2.96 -1.19 -10.16
N VAL A 116 -2.31 -2.26 -9.68
CA VAL A 116 -1.12 -2.82 -10.33
C VAL A 116 -1.45 -3.36 -11.74
N TRP A 117 -2.57 -4.09 -11.87
CA TRP A 117 -3.00 -4.58 -13.18
C TRP A 117 -3.42 -3.46 -14.12
N GLU A 118 -4.10 -2.45 -13.61
CA GLU A 118 -4.48 -1.27 -14.40
C GLU A 118 -3.26 -0.47 -14.84
N PHE A 119 -2.28 -0.28 -13.96
CA PHE A 119 -1.01 0.37 -14.26
C PHE A 119 -0.28 -0.35 -15.41
N ARG A 120 -0.20 -1.67 -15.34
CA ARG A 120 0.36 -2.50 -16.42
C ARG A 120 -0.41 -2.31 -17.72
N THR A 121 -1.74 -2.39 -17.69
CA THR A 121 -2.58 -2.21 -18.87
C THR A 121 -2.35 -0.85 -19.53
N VAL A 122 -2.29 0.22 -18.74
CA VAL A 122 -1.98 1.57 -19.23
C VAL A 122 -0.57 1.63 -19.86
N CYS A 123 0.41 0.95 -19.28
CA CYS A 123 1.77 0.89 -19.85
C CYS A 123 1.80 0.16 -21.19
N GLU A 124 1.06 -0.93 -21.33
CA GLU A 124 1.01 -1.79 -22.53
C GLU A 124 0.15 -1.21 -23.66
N ASP A 125 -0.80 -0.31 -23.36
CA ASP A 125 -1.65 0.31 -24.37
C ASP A 125 -0.92 1.41 -25.15
N GLU A 126 -0.47 1.07 -26.36
CA GLU A 126 0.24 2.01 -27.24
C GLU A 126 -0.62 3.19 -27.72
N LYS A 127 -1.96 3.07 -27.68
CA LYS A 127 -2.89 4.08 -28.16
C LYS A 127 -3.36 5.06 -27.06
N GLU A 128 -2.94 4.83 -25.81
CA GLU A 128 -3.33 5.68 -24.71
C GLU A 128 -2.62 7.05 -24.79
N GLU A 129 -3.38 8.08 -25.08
CA GLU A 129 -2.86 9.46 -25.26
C GLU A 129 -2.52 10.14 -23.92
N HIS A 130 -3.21 9.77 -22.83
CA HIS A 130 -3.04 10.35 -21.48
C HIS A 130 -2.36 9.38 -20.52
N LYS A 131 -1.41 8.59 -21.02
CA LYS A 131 -0.75 7.52 -20.28
C LYS A 131 -0.13 8.01 -18.97
N LEU A 132 0.65 9.07 -19.01
CA LEU A 132 1.34 9.58 -17.82
C LEU A 132 0.38 10.10 -16.75
N GLU A 133 -0.68 10.79 -17.16
CA GLU A 133 -1.72 11.29 -16.26
C GLU A 133 -2.47 10.14 -15.58
N LYS A 134 -2.79 9.08 -16.32
CA LYS A 134 -3.42 7.87 -15.76
C LYS A 134 -2.51 7.14 -14.79
N LEU A 135 -1.25 6.94 -15.14
CA LEU A 135 -0.26 6.34 -14.25
C LEU A 135 -0.10 7.16 -12.97
N GLY A 136 -0.03 8.48 -13.09
CA GLY A 136 0.03 9.39 -11.95
C GLY A 136 -1.20 9.29 -11.04
N ALA A 137 -2.40 9.25 -11.64
CA ALA A 137 -3.64 9.08 -10.89
C ALA A 137 -3.68 7.77 -10.10
N LEU A 138 -3.20 6.66 -10.69
CA LEU A 138 -3.09 5.37 -10.00
C LEU A 138 -2.10 5.42 -8.83
N MET A 139 -0.97 6.12 -8.98
CA MET A 139 -0.01 6.33 -7.89
C MET A 139 -0.66 7.11 -6.72
N CYS A 140 -1.36 8.20 -7.01
CA CYS A 140 -2.06 8.97 -5.98
C CYS A 140 -3.17 8.17 -5.29
N ALA A 141 -3.93 7.38 -6.03
CA ALA A 141 -4.95 6.48 -5.48
C ALA A 141 -4.33 5.42 -4.57
N SER A 142 -3.16 4.88 -4.96
CA SER A 142 -2.39 3.96 -4.15
C SER A 142 -1.93 4.61 -2.83
N HIS A 143 -1.35 5.82 -2.88
CA HIS A 143 -0.94 6.55 -1.66
C HIS A 143 -2.12 6.78 -0.71
N ARG A 144 -3.26 7.23 -1.25
CA ARG A 144 -4.48 7.43 -0.45
C ARG A 144 -4.91 6.15 0.24
N SER A 145 -4.97 5.03 -0.49
CA SER A 145 -5.35 3.74 0.09
C SER A 145 -4.33 3.24 1.14
N CYS A 146 -3.03 3.47 0.91
CA CYS A 146 -1.99 3.21 1.91
C CYS A 146 -2.20 4.04 3.18
N ASN A 147 -2.60 5.30 3.06
CA ASN A 147 -2.80 6.21 4.18
C ASN A 147 -4.12 5.95 4.91
N GLU A 148 -5.23 5.80 4.19
CA GLU A 148 -6.59 5.76 4.75
C GLU A 148 -7.06 4.34 5.07
N ASP A 149 -6.85 3.39 4.14
CA ASP A 149 -7.35 2.02 4.28
C ASP A 149 -6.35 1.11 5.01
N TYR A 150 -5.06 1.23 4.68
CA TYR A 150 -4.02 0.39 5.26
C TYR A 150 -3.30 1.04 6.44
N GLU A 151 -3.40 2.37 6.57
CA GLU A 151 -2.78 3.16 7.64
C GLU A 151 -1.28 2.85 7.80
N CYS A 152 -0.56 2.78 6.68
CA CYS A 152 0.88 2.55 6.65
C CYS A 152 1.68 3.80 6.23
N SER A 153 1.05 4.98 6.12
CA SER A 153 1.76 6.24 5.93
C SER A 153 2.17 6.86 7.27
N CYS A 154 2.71 8.06 7.21
CA CYS A 154 2.99 8.94 8.35
C CYS A 154 2.94 10.40 7.90
N ASP A 155 2.88 11.33 8.86
CA ASP A 155 2.74 12.77 8.57
C ASP A 155 3.84 13.29 7.65
N GLN A 156 5.09 12.84 7.83
CA GLN A 156 6.23 13.25 7.01
C GLN A 156 6.11 12.77 5.56
N LEU A 157 5.64 11.53 5.35
CA LEU A 157 5.41 11.01 4.01
C LEU A 157 4.22 11.70 3.34
N ASN A 158 3.15 11.97 4.09
CA ASN A 158 1.98 12.68 3.59
C ASN A 158 2.37 14.12 3.19
N GLU A 159 3.12 14.85 4.04
CA GLU A 159 3.62 16.19 3.73
C GLU A 159 4.50 16.18 2.46
N LEU A 160 5.42 15.22 2.33
CA LEU A 160 6.28 15.09 1.16
C LEU A 160 5.47 14.84 -0.11
N VAL A 161 4.47 13.96 -0.06
CA VAL A 161 3.57 13.66 -1.18
C VAL A 161 2.72 14.88 -1.54
N ASP A 162 2.19 15.59 -0.56
CA ASP A 162 1.37 16.79 -0.76
C ASP A 162 2.18 17.93 -1.42
N ILE A 163 3.40 18.16 -0.97
CA ILE A 163 4.33 19.13 -1.58
C ILE A 163 4.63 18.72 -3.03
N ALA A 164 4.93 17.44 -3.27
CA ALA A 164 5.23 16.92 -4.60
C ALA A 164 4.05 17.09 -5.57
N MET A 165 2.82 16.91 -5.10
CA MET A 165 1.61 17.06 -5.91
C MET A 165 1.14 18.52 -6.04
N CYS A 166 1.65 19.44 -5.24
CA CYS A 166 1.18 20.83 -5.16
C CYS A 166 -0.33 20.96 -4.93
N VAL A 167 -0.91 20.06 -4.13
CA VAL A 167 -2.38 19.95 -3.96
C VAL A 167 -2.99 21.18 -3.29
N LEU A 168 -2.22 21.93 -2.51
CA LEU A 168 -2.74 23.01 -1.67
C LEU A 168 -2.41 24.42 -2.15
N CYS A 169 -1.85 24.60 -3.36
CA CYS A 169 -1.57 25.95 -3.82
C CYS A 169 -2.76 26.57 -4.58
N PRO A 170 -3.47 27.58 -4.01
CA PRO A 170 -4.55 28.28 -4.69
C PRO A 170 -4.06 29.11 -5.88
N CYS A 171 -2.75 29.33 -6.04
CA CYS A 171 -2.22 30.06 -7.18
C CYS A 171 -1.97 29.14 -8.36
N LEU A 172 -2.85 29.22 -9.34
CA LEU A 172 -2.87 28.53 -10.63
C LEU A 172 -1.54 28.54 -11.42
N THR A 173 -0.55 29.30 -10.99
CA THR A 173 0.74 29.49 -11.67
C THR A 173 1.80 28.44 -11.29
N ARG A 174 1.64 27.71 -10.19
CA ARG A 174 2.62 26.68 -9.73
C ARG A 174 2.39 25.27 -10.27
N ARG A 175 1.27 24.99 -10.93
CA ARG A 175 0.99 23.68 -11.57
C ARG A 175 2.01 23.23 -12.62
N LYS A 176 2.98 24.05 -12.98
CA LYS A 176 3.99 23.71 -14.00
C LYS A 176 5.11 22.81 -13.49
N HIS A 177 5.22 22.55 -12.20
CA HIS A 177 6.38 21.88 -11.61
C HIS A 177 6.03 20.70 -10.70
N GLY A 178 4.74 20.36 -10.53
CA GLY A 178 4.31 19.25 -9.70
C GLY A 178 4.53 17.87 -10.34
N ALA A 179 4.58 16.85 -9.50
CA ALA A 179 4.53 15.48 -9.98
C ALA A 179 3.19 15.17 -10.65
N LEU A 180 3.19 14.27 -11.62
CA LEU A 180 1.97 13.67 -12.21
C LEU A 180 1.31 12.70 -11.25
N GLY A 181 2.12 12.04 -10.41
CA GLY A 181 1.68 11.14 -9.36
C GLY A 181 2.75 10.96 -8.31
N SER A 182 2.32 10.71 -7.09
CA SER A 182 3.21 10.54 -5.94
C SER A 182 2.62 9.51 -4.97
N ARG A 183 3.48 8.69 -4.37
CA ARG A 183 3.11 7.74 -3.34
C ARG A 183 4.27 7.38 -2.44
N LEU A 184 3.96 6.92 -1.24
CA LEU A 184 4.94 6.21 -0.42
C LEU A 184 5.39 4.90 -1.11
N THR A 185 6.59 4.43 -0.80
CA THR A 185 7.12 3.15 -1.26
C THR A 185 7.86 2.42 -0.15
N GLY A 186 7.90 1.08 -0.24
CA GLY A 186 8.39 0.22 0.84
C GLY A 186 7.31 -0.12 1.86
N ALA A 187 7.72 -0.42 3.08
CA ALA A 187 6.80 -0.84 4.14
C ALA A 187 5.88 0.28 4.66
N GLY A 188 6.23 1.53 4.44
CA GLY A 188 5.55 2.67 5.04
C GLY A 188 6.08 3.02 6.43
N TRP A 189 5.28 3.75 7.21
CA TRP A 189 5.61 4.31 8.55
C TRP A 189 6.89 5.13 8.58
N GLY A 190 7.24 5.76 7.46
CA GLY A 190 8.49 6.46 7.15
C GLY A 190 9.15 5.89 5.89
N GLY A 191 10.43 6.19 5.69
CA GLY A 191 11.19 5.70 4.53
C GLY A 191 11.06 6.60 3.31
N CYS A 192 10.63 6.06 2.18
CA CYS A 192 10.73 6.73 0.88
C CYS A 192 9.37 7.02 0.26
N ALA A 193 9.33 8.05 -0.58
CA ALA A 193 8.27 8.28 -1.55
C ALA A 193 8.84 8.19 -2.98
N VAL A 194 7.99 7.86 -3.94
CA VAL A 194 8.30 7.85 -5.36
C VAL A 194 7.36 8.81 -6.09
N HIS A 195 7.93 9.59 -7.02
CA HIS A 195 7.23 10.62 -7.76
C HIS A 195 7.39 10.40 -9.26
N LEU A 196 6.30 10.48 -10.01
CA LEU A 196 6.31 10.48 -11.46
C LEU A 196 6.35 11.93 -11.94
N VAL A 197 7.44 12.31 -12.61
CA VAL A 197 7.69 13.69 -13.02
C VAL A 197 8.10 13.71 -14.50
N ARG A 198 7.63 14.70 -15.26
CA ARG A 198 8.10 14.91 -16.63
C ARG A 198 9.56 15.38 -16.63
N GLU A 199 10.36 14.90 -17.59
CA GLU A 199 11.80 15.20 -17.62
C GLU A 199 12.08 16.71 -17.67
N GLU A 200 11.30 17.45 -18.44
CA GLU A 200 11.41 18.91 -18.54
C GLU A 200 11.07 19.66 -17.24
N ALA A 201 10.26 19.07 -16.37
CA ALA A 201 9.89 19.65 -15.07
C ALA A 201 10.85 19.27 -13.93
N LEU A 202 11.69 18.25 -14.15
CA LEU A 202 12.50 17.64 -13.10
C LEU A 202 13.41 18.65 -12.34
N PRO A 203 14.15 19.56 -12.99
CA PRO A 203 15.02 20.49 -12.26
C PRO A 203 14.25 21.41 -11.30
N ALA A 204 13.11 21.91 -11.73
CA ALA A 204 12.27 22.79 -10.90
C ALA A 204 11.57 22.00 -9.79
N PHE A 205 11.15 20.78 -10.07
CA PHE A 205 10.56 19.86 -9.09
C PHE A 205 11.55 19.50 -7.97
N MET A 206 12.77 19.11 -8.32
CA MET A 206 13.83 18.78 -7.36
C MET A 206 14.13 19.98 -6.44
N LYS A 207 14.26 21.17 -7.02
CA LYS A 207 14.47 22.40 -6.26
C LYS A 207 13.32 22.71 -5.30
N ALA A 208 12.09 22.53 -5.74
CA ALA A 208 10.91 22.76 -4.89
C ALA A 208 10.88 21.79 -3.69
N LEU A 209 11.15 20.49 -3.91
CA LEU A 209 11.23 19.53 -2.81
C LEU A 209 12.38 19.84 -1.85
N GLU A 210 13.56 20.24 -2.38
CA GLU A 210 14.68 20.66 -1.55
C GLU A 210 14.28 21.83 -0.64
N GLU A 211 13.69 22.88 -1.20
CA GLU A 211 13.36 24.10 -0.46
C GLU A 211 12.16 23.92 0.48
N GLU A 212 11.07 23.29 -0.01
CA GLU A 212 9.78 23.25 0.69
C GLU A 212 9.67 22.09 1.69
N TYR A 213 10.50 21.04 1.53
CA TYR A 213 10.51 19.90 2.45
C TYR A 213 11.86 19.77 3.16
N TYR A 214 12.93 19.43 2.45
CA TYR A 214 14.19 19.03 3.08
C TYR A 214 14.82 20.15 3.90
N ARG A 215 14.96 21.35 3.33
CA ARG A 215 15.53 22.51 4.05
C ARG A 215 14.65 22.96 5.21
N LYS A 216 13.34 22.91 5.03
CA LYS A 216 12.37 23.25 6.09
C LYS A 216 12.50 22.31 7.29
N HIS A 217 12.82 21.04 7.05
CA HIS A 217 13.07 20.03 8.10
C HIS A 217 14.52 19.97 8.59
N GLY A 218 15.38 20.89 8.15
CA GLY A 218 16.74 21.03 8.66
C GLY A 218 17.75 20.04 8.07
N PHE A 219 17.46 19.39 6.95
CA PHE A 219 18.42 18.49 6.28
C PHE A 219 19.57 19.28 5.68
N GLY A 220 20.81 18.78 5.87
CA GLY A 220 22.03 19.33 5.30
C GLY A 220 22.22 18.91 3.83
N ASP A 221 23.22 19.53 3.16
CA ASP A 221 23.49 19.25 1.74
C ASP A 221 23.79 17.78 1.45
N GLU A 222 24.54 17.12 2.32
CA GLU A 222 24.87 15.71 2.16
C GLU A 222 23.65 14.82 2.32
N ASP A 223 22.76 15.12 3.28
CA ASP A 223 21.52 14.37 3.50
C ASP A 223 20.59 14.51 2.30
N ILE A 224 20.46 15.73 1.75
CA ILE A 224 19.64 16.01 0.59
C ILE A 224 20.16 15.27 -0.63
N LYS A 225 21.47 15.29 -0.87
CA LYS A 225 22.11 14.60 -1.99
C LYS A 225 21.93 13.10 -1.94
N LEU A 226 21.90 12.52 -0.75
CA LEU A 226 21.66 11.08 -0.54
C LEU A 226 20.18 10.72 -0.60
N GLY A 227 19.30 11.61 -0.11
CA GLY A 227 17.87 11.35 0.04
C GLY A 227 16.99 11.77 -1.14
N LEU A 228 17.46 12.70 -1.99
CA LEU A 228 16.70 13.25 -3.12
C LEU A 228 17.45 13.04 -4.43
N PHE A 229 17.00 12.07 -5.22
CA PHE A 229 17.63 11.75 -6.50
C PHE A 229 16.58 11.37 -7.56
N ALA A 230 16.97 11.49 -8.83
CA ALA A 230 16.14 11.10 -9.96
C ALA A 230 16.72 9.87 -10.66
N SER A 231 15.84 9.00 -11.14
CA SER A 231 16.18 7.88 -12.00
C SER A 231 15.21 7.82 -13.19
N LYS A 232 15.67 7.29 -14.31
CA LYS A 232 14.81 7.01 -15.46
C LYS A 232 14.27 5.59 -15.33
N PRO A 233 13.01 5.34 -15.77
CA PRO A 233 12.54 3.99 -15.97
C PRO A 233 13.51 3.23 -16.89
N SER A 234 13.88 2.02 -16.53
CA SER A 234 14.78 1.18 -17.29
C SER A 234 14.24 -0.24 -17.36
N ALA A 235 14.94 -1.12 -18.10
CA ALA A 235 14.63 -2.55 -18.10
C ALA A 235 14.67 -3.11 -16.68
N GLY A 236 13.85 -4.11 -16.41
CA GLY A 236 13.83 -4.81 -15.13
C GLY A 236 15.13 -5.55 -14.84
N ALA A 237 15.15 -6.32 -13.77
CA ALA A 237 16.28 -7.16 -13.44
C ALA A 237 16.62 -8.07 -14.63
N CYS A 238 17.89 -8.11 -14.99
CA CYS A 238 18.41 -9.00 -16.01
C CYS A 238 19.56 -9.81 -15.42
N TYR A 239 19.79 -10.95 -16.02
CA TYR A 239 20.88 -11.83 -15.67
C TYR A 239 21.70 -12.09 -16.94
N PHE A 240 23.01 -12.02 -16.83
CA PHE A 240 23.92 -12.25 -17.94
C PHE A 240 24.57 -13.62 -17.77
N GLU A 241 24.36 -14.53 -18.72
CA GLU A 241 25.19 -15.71 -18.89
C GLU A 241 26.50 -15.26 -19.57
N ASP A 242 27.63 -15.69 -19.11
CA ASP A 242 28.93 -15.43 -19.75
C ASP A 242 29.47 -13.98 -19.69
N LEU A 243 29.43 -13.30 -18.55
CA LEU A 243 30.29 -12.13 -18.35
C LEU A 243 31.75 -12.56 -18.24
N GLN A 244 32.50 -12.40 -19.31
CA GLN A 244 33.96 -12.40 -19.25
C GLN A 244 34.42 -11.03 -18.77
N TRP A 245 34.95 -11.00 -17.55
CA TRP A 245 35.58 -9.80 -17.00
C TRP A 245 36.99 -9.69 -17.63
N GLU A 246 37.20 -8.69 -18.47
CA GLU A 246 38.54 -8.29 -18.93
C GLU A 246 39.26 -7.45 -17.88
#